data_3efc46a5fbf78423ef920a969601a1a0
#
_entry.id   3efc46a5fbf78423ef920a969601a1a0
#
_cell.length_a   1.000
_cell.length_b   1.000
_cell.length_c   1.000
_cell.angle_alpha   90.00
_cell.angle_beta   90.00
_cell.angle_gamma   90.00
#
_symmetry.space_group_name_H-M   'P 1'
#
loop_
_entity.id
_entity.type
_entity.pdbx_description
1 polymer ?
#
loop_
_entity_poly.entity_id
_entity_poly.type
_entity_poly.pdbx_seq_one_letter_code
_entity_poly.pdbx_strand_id
1 'polypeptide(L)'
;MKKRIGQFLIDEIAKQGVDKIFGVPGDFNLTFLDDIEAHETLEWVGNTNELNASYAADGYARLNGLAAMVTTFGVGELSAVNGIAGSYAENVPVIQITGAPTTVVEQAGKYVHHSLGNGKFDDYQKMYAQITETQTVLTVDNALTEIPRIIKVATEEKRPVHVHLPIDIAAKEIEVPDDVAYPATQKAENVSTVVEKLTERLKAAQQVTLIVGHQINSYGLQKDVQAIAEKLNLPVTQLSLGKGSFNEESAQYMGVYDGYIAEDNIRDYVDGSDLVITLGAKLTDSATAGFSQKFSNDTIVTLNHRDVKVGDYTTTEPSLPEIVEAFKNIDFKYGGDFPQYQWPDVSAAVYNDEPLTQENYFNLMQNFLRKGDV
;
A
#
# COMPACT_ATOMS: atom_id res chain seq x y z
N MET A 1 -29.43 13.77 9.31
CA MET A 1 -29.49 13.00 10.57
C MET A 1 -28.44 13.56 11.54
N LYS A 2 -28.78 13.75 12.84
CA LYS A 2 -27.78 14.15 13.84
C LYS A 2 -26.91 12.99 14.24
N LYS A 3 -25.58 13.17 14.18
CA LYS A 3 -24.57 12.20 14.63
C LYS A 3 -23.41 12.90 15.33
N ARG A 4 -22.76 12.24 16.27
CA ARG A 4 -21.47 12.71 16.79
C ARG A 4 -20.40 12.60 15.67
N ILE A 5 -19.42 13.50 15.69
CA ILE A 5 -18.35 13.50 14.68
C ILE A 5 -17.57 12.18 14.71
N GLY A 6 -17.31 11.63 15.92
CA GLY A 6 -16.70 10.31 16.06
C GLY A 6 -17.50 9.19 15.38
N GLN A 7 -18.83 9.16 15.60
CA GLN A 7 -19.73 8.20 14.95
C GLN A 7 -19.74 8.38 13.43
N PHE A 8 -19.78 9.62 12.95
CA PHE A 8 -19.72 9.90 11.51
C PHE A 8 -18.43 9.40 10.89
N LEU A 9 -17.29 9.60 11.55
CA LEU A 9 -15.99 9.11 11.07
C LEU A 9 -15.97 7.58 10.94
N ILE A 10 -16.40 6.85 11.98
CA ILE A 10 -16.41 5.39 11.95
C ILE A 10 -17.44 4.81 10.98
N ASP A 11 -18.62 5.45 10.83
CA ASP A 11 -19.62 5.06 9.84
C ASP A 11 -19.06 5.15 8.41
N GLU A 12 -18.34 6.24 8.08
CA GLU A 12 -17.75 6.42 6.76
C GLU A 12 -16.58 5.43 6.50
N ILE A 13 -15.81 5.09 7.55
CA ILE A 13 -14.77 4.04 7.47
C ILE A 13 -15.41 2.66 7.25
N ALA A 14 -16.46 2.33 8.00
CA ALA A 14 -17.19 1.06 7.85
C ALA A 14 -17.80 0.88 6.45
N LYS A 15 -18.29 1.96 5.83
CA LYS A 15 -18.79 1.95 4.45
C LYS A 15 -17.74 1.55 3.41
N GLN A 16 -16.45 1.68 3.73
CA GLN A 16 -15.35 1.22 2.87
C GLN A 16 -15.05 -0.28 3.02
N GLY A 17 -15.84 -1.00 3.81
CA GLY A 17 -15.66 -2.44 4.05
C GLY A 17 -14.73 -2.76 5.23
N VAL A 18 -14.32 -1.78 6.00
CA VAL A 18 -13.56 -2.00 7.24
C VAL A 18 -14.49 -2.54 8.31
N ASP A 19 -14.17 -3.69 8.89
CA ASP A 19 -14.91 -4.30 10.01
C ASP A 19 -14.11 -4.38 11.32
N LYS A 20 -12.81 -4.06 11.28
CA LYS A 20 -11.92 -4.07 12.45
C LYS A 20 -11.15 -2.77 12.58
N ILE A 21 -11.09 -2.25 13.80
CA ILE A 21 -10.28 -1.08 14.15
C ILE A 21 -9.26 -1.50 15.22
N PHE A 22 -7.99 -1.28 14.92
CA PHE A 22 -6.86 -1.68 15.77
C PHE A 22 -6.42 -0.53 16.67
N GLY A 23 -5.75 -0.83 17.79
CA GLY A 23 -5.17 0.25 18.58
C GLY A 23 -4.91 -0.10 20.04
N VAL A 24 -4.64 0.96 20.80
CA VAL A 24 -4.42 0.89 22.25
C VAL A 24 -5.28 1.97 22.94
N PRO A 25 -6.06 1.60 23.97
CA PRO A 25 -6.82 2.57 24.74
C PRO A 25 -5.92 3.58 25.46
N GLY A 26 -6.34 4.83 25.48
CA GLY A 26 -5.72 5.93 26.22
C GLY A 26 -6.75 7.00 26.58
N ASP A 27 -6.42 7.82 27.55
CA ASP A 27 -7.37 8.79 28.11
C ASP A 27 -7.94 9.81 27.09
N PHE A 28 -7.20 10.13 26.04
CA PHE A 28 -7.69 11.03 24.99
C PHE A 28 -8.51 10.34 23.88
N ASN A 29 -8.68 9.02 23.93
CA ASN A 29 -9.47 8.31 22.93
C ASN A 29 -10.62 7.45 23.52
N LEU A 30 -10.74 7.30 24.84
CA LEU A 30 -11.71 6.38 25.47
C LEU A 30 -13.15 6.59 25.02
N THR A 31 -13.63 7.85 25.00
CA THR A 31 -15.02 8.14 24.58
C THR A 31 -15.26 7.85 23.10
N PHE A 32 -14.22 7.94 22.27
CA PHE A 32 -14.29 7.54 20.87
C PHE A 32 -14.28 6.01 20.72
N LEU A 33 -13.54 5.30 21.57
CA LEU A 33 -13.57 3.84 21.59
C LEU A 33 -14.94 3.30 21.99
N ASP A 34 -15.66 3.98 22.92
CA ASP A 34 -17.06 3.62 23.27
C ASP A 34 -17.98 3.69 22.03
N ASP A 35 -17.73 4.64 21.10
CA ASP A 35 -18.46 4.72 19.83
C ASP A 35 -18.15 3.54 18.91
N ILE A 36 -16.90 3.09 18.89
CA ILE A 36 -16.49 1.92 18.09
C ILE A 36 -17.10 0.64 18.66
N GLU A 37 -17.03 0.42 19.98
CA GLU A 37 -17.63 -0.73 20.64
C GLU A 37 -19.15 -0.81 20.52
N ALA A 38 -19.80 0.36 20.44
CA ALA A 38 -21.25 0.43 20.25
C ALA A 38 -21.69 0.29 18.77
N HIS A 39 -20.76 0.27 17.83
CA HIS A 39 -21.08 0.18 16.41
C HIS A 39 -21.50 -1.25 16.02
N GLU A 40 -22.53 -1.40 15.19
CA GLU A 40 -23.13 -2.71 14.87
C GLU A 40 -22.21 -3.66 14.08
N THR A 41 -21.29 -3.13 13.27
CA THR A 41 -20.47 -3.90 12.33
C THR A 41 -18.97 -3.78 12.56
N LEU A 42 -18.52 -2.90 13.45
CA LEU A 42 -17.11 -2.73 13.77
C LEU A 42 -16.71 -3.54 15.01
N GLU A 43 -15.56 -4.14 14.97
CA GLU A 43 -14.91 -4.80 16.09
C GLU A 43 -13.67 -4.00 16.53
N TRP A 44 -13.60 -3.66 17.82
CA TRP A 44 -12.38 -3.13 18.42
C TRP A 44 -11.37 -4.26 18.68
N VAL A 45 -10.19 -4.15 18.07
CA VAL A 45 -9.08 -5.09 18.25
C VAL A 45 -7.97 -4.42 19.05
N GLY A 46 -8.04 -4.57 20.37
CA GLY A 46 -7.02 -4.06 21.30
C GLY A 46 -5.68 -4.78 21.11
N ASN A 47 -4.60 -4.03 21.11
CA ASN A 47 -3.25 -4.54 20.95
C ASN A 47 -2.41 -4.25 22.19
N THR A 48 -1.31 -4.97 22.38
CA THR A 48 -0.41 -4.80 23.52
C THR A 48 0.46 -3.54 23.43
N ASN A 49 0.66 -3.03 22.23
CA ASN A 49 1.44 -1.81 21.93
C ASN A 49 1.00 -1.23 20.58
N GLU A 50 1.15 0.07 20.40
CA GLU A 50 0.71 0.76 19.17
C GLU A 50 1.56 0.38 17.94
N LEU A 51 2.83 -0.01 18.14
CA LEU A 51 3.64 -0.59 17.06
C LEU A 51 3.01 -1.91 16.56
N ASN A 52 2.58 -2.79 17.47
CA ASN A 52 1.87 -4.01 17.09
C ASN A 52 0.54 -3.69 16.40
N ALA A 53 -0.20 -2.68 16.89
CA ALA A 53 -1.44 -2.23 16.28
C ALA A 53 -1.22 -1.72 14.86
N SER A 54 -0.15 -0.95 14.60
CA SER A 54 0.18 -0.45 13.27
C SER A 54 0.52 -1.57 12.28
N TYR A 55 1.26 -2.60 12.71
CA TYR A 55 1.52 -3.78 11.87
C TYR A 55 0.29 -4.66 11.68
N ALA A 56 -0.59 -4.77 12.67
CA ALA A 56 -1.87 -5.47 12.51
C ALA A 56 -2.78 -4.75 11.50
N ALA A 57 -2.86 -3.41 11.59
CA ALA A 57 -3.59 -2.59 10.61
C ALA A 57 -2.99 -2.69 9.20
N ASP A 58 -1.65 -2.68 9.08
CA ASP A 58 -0.95 -2.89 7.80
C ASP A 58 -1.34 -4.24 7.18
N GLY A 59 -1.20 -5.33 7.92
CA GLY A 59 -1.56 -6.67 7.45
C GLY A 59 -3.04 -6.78 7.04
N TYR A 60 -3.94 -6.19 7.84
CA TYR A 60 -5.36 -6.15 7.52
C TYR A 60 -5.63 -5.33 6.24
N ALA A 61 -5.00 -4.16 6.08
CA ALA A 61 -5.17 -3.34 4.90
C ALA A 61 -4.71 -4.02 3.61
N ARG A 62 -3.65 -4.83 3.65
CA ARG A 62 -3.18 -5.61 2.49
C ARG A 62 -4.22 -6.60 1.98
N LEU A 63 -5.03 -7.16 2.86
CA LEU A 63 -6.08 -8.12 2.50
C LEU A 63 -7.42 -7.44 2.23
N ASN A 64 -7.77 -6.43 3.02
CA ASN A 64 -9.08 -5.78 3.02
C ASN A 64 -9.14 -4.50 2.17
N GLY A 65 -7.98 -3.95 1.76
CA GLY A 65 -7.88 -2.76 0.91
C GLY A 65 -7.86 -1.42 1.65
N LEU A 66 -8.20 -1.39 2.96
CA LEU A 66 -8.12 -0.26 3.87
C LEU A 66 -8.13 -0.75 5.31
N ALA A 67 -7.39 -0.09 6.21
CA ALA A 67 -7.48 -0.27 7.66
C ALA A 67 -7.67 1.05 8.38
N ALA A 68 -8.13 0.98 9.63
CA ALA A 68 -8.09 2.08 10.57
C ALA A 68 -7.47 1.64 11.89
N MET A 69 -6.74 2.56 12.53
CA MET A 69 -6.22 2.35 13.88
C MET A 69 -6.36 3.60 14.73
N VAL A 70 -6.44 3.40 16.05
CA VAL A 70 -6.63 4.48 17.03
C VAL A 70 -5.54 4.44 18.08
N THR A 71 -4.93 5.59 18.34
CA THR A 71 -3.95 5.78 19.42
C THR A 71 -4.30 6.99 20.26
N THR A 72 -3.71 7.09 21.44
CA THR A 72 -3.73 8.33 22.20
C THR A 72 -2.71 9.33 21.66
N PHE A 73 -2.88 10.60 22.00
CA PHE A 73 -1.99 11.71 21.66
C PHE A 73 -0.55 11.47 22.14
N GLY A 74 0.40 11.89 21.35
CA GLY A 74 1.82 11.92 21.69
C GLY A 74 2.42 10.53 21.78
N VAL A 75 2.54 9.98 22.97
CA VAL A 75 3.25 8.69 23.20
C VAL A 75 2.66 7.53 22.41
N GLY A 76 1.34 7.48 22.23
CA GLY A 76 0.69 6.42 21.47
C GLY A 76 0.93 6.55 19.96
N GLU A 77 0.72 7.74 19.40
CA GLU A 77 1.00 7.96 17.98
C GLU A 77 2.49 7.82 17.65
N LEU A 78 3.40 8.26 18.54
CA LEU A 78 4.85 8.07 18.34
C LEU A 78 5.25 6.59 18.35
N SER A 79 4.63 5.76 19.17
CA SER A 79 4.87 4.31 19.17
C SER A 79 4.47 3.65 17.85
N ALA A 80 3.46 4.19 17.14
CA ALA A 80 2.98 3.66 15.86
C ALA A 80 3.81 4.12 14.64
N VAL A 81 4.65 5.15 14.78
CA VAL A 81 5.38 5.80 13.66
C VAL A 81 6.08 4.82 12.73
N ASN A 82 6.77 3.82 13.29
CA ASN A 82 7.55 2.88 12.49
C ASN A 82 6.67 2.04 11.55
N GLY A 83 5.53 1.53 12.04
CA GLY A 83 4.62 0.76 11.22
C GLY A 83 3.92 1.63 10.16
N ILE A 84 3.49 2.84 10.52
CA ILE A 84 2.89 3.79 9.58
C ILE A 84 3.89 4.22 8.48
N ALA A 85 5.17 4.42 8.84
CA ALA A 85 6.22 4.70 7.87
C ALA A 85 6.43 3.52 6.90
N GLY A 86 6.37 2.28 7.40
CA GLY A 86 6.40 1.07 6.56
C GLY A 86 5.22 1.01 5.60
N SER A 87 4.00 1.24 6.12
CA SER A 87 2.78 1.30 5.29
C SER A 87 2.88 2.39 4.19
N TYR A 88 3.46 3.55 4.52
CA TYR A 88 3.70 4.62 3.53
C TYR A 88 4.68 4.18 2.44
N ALA A 89 5.79 3.54 2.82
CA ALA A 89 6.82 3.09 1.88
C ALA A 89 6.31 2.02 0.89
N GLU A 90 5.38 1.17 1.35
CA GLU A 90 4.88 0.01 0.59
C GLU A 90 3.48 0.21 -0.01
N ASN A 91 2.94 1.42 0.02
CA ASN A 91 1.61 1.74 -0.53
C ASN A 91 0.49 0.92 0.14
N VAL A 92 0.41 0.98 1.47
CA VAL A 92 -0.62 0.32 2.27
C VAL A 92 -1.52 1.38 2.94
N PRO A 93 -2.83 1.41 2.67
CA PRO A 93 -3.72 2.44 3.17
C PRO A 93 -4.14 2.19 4.62
N VAL A 94 -3.67 3.02 5.54
CA VAL A 94 -4.03 2.99 6.95
C VAL A 94 -4.51 4.38 7.40
N ILE A 95 -5.69 4.45 7.99
CA ILE A 95 -6.20 5.67 8.63
C ILE A 95 -5.73 5.66 10.08
N GLN A 96 -4.70 6.44 10.38
CA GLN A 96 -4.22 6.67 11.75
C GLN A 96 -5.06 7.74 12.41
N ILE A 97 -5.86 7.38 13.42
CA ILE A 97 -6.68 8.30 14.20
C ILE A 97 -6.02 8.50 15.56
N THR A 98 -5.69 9.75 15.87
CA THR A 98 -5.10 10.13 17.16
C THR A 98 -6.13 10.86 17.99
N GLY A 99 -6.58 10.25 19.08
CA GLY A 99 -7.39 10.94 20.09
C GLY A 99 -6.54 11.96 20.83
N ALA A 100 -6.98 13.20 20.88
CA ALA A 100 -6.20 14.34 21.34
C ALA A 100 -6.88 15.10 22.50
N PRO A 101 -6.14 15.94 23.25
CA PRO A 101 -6.72 16.81 24.28
C PRO A 101 -7.86 17.68 23.73
N THR A 102 -8.65 18.26 24.65
CA THR A 102 -9.74 19.16 24.23
C THR A 102 -9.19 20.41 23.53
N THR A 103 -9.96 20.93 22.58
CA THR A 103 -9.60 22.14 21.81
C THR A 103 -9.26 23.33 22.71
N VAL A 104 -9.95 23.49 23.86
CA VAL A 104 -9.67 24.54 24.84
C VAL A 104 -8.29 24.39 25.47
N VAL A 105 -7.87 23.17 25.78
CA VAL A 105 -6.56 22.87 26.37
C VAL A 105 -5.46 23.14 25.35
N GLU A 106 -5.65 22.72 24.11
CA GLU A 106 -4.68 22.95 23.02
C GLU A 106 -4.50 24.44 22.72
N GLN A 107 -5.60 25.18 22.54
CA GLN A 107 -5.60 26.62 22.27
C GLN A 107 -4.94 27.42 23.40
N ALA A 108 -5.12 26.98 24.65
CA ALA A 108 -4.52 27.62 25.81
C ALA A 108 -3.03 27.26 26.02
N GLY A 109 -2.46 26.36 25.20
CA GLY A 109 -1.07 25.91 25.31
C GLY A 109 -0.74 25.28 26.67
N LYS A 110 -1.71 24.55 27.26
CA LYS A 110 -1.53 23.93 28.58
C LYS A 110 -0.54 22.78 28.52
N TYR A 111 0.23 22.61 29.59
CA TYR A 111 1.09 21.45 29.72
C TYR A 111 0.23 20.24 30.09
N VAL A 112 0.24 19.24 29.22
CA VAL A 112 -0.46 17.98 29.43
C VAL A 112 0.56 16.83 29.42
N HIS A 113 0.19 15.73 30.07
CA HIS A 113 0.97 14.50 29.99
C HIS A 113 0.96 13.94 28.56
N HIS A 114 1.80 12.99 28.27
CA HIS A 114 1.96 12.39 26.92
C HIS A 114 2.43 13.36 25.83
N SER A 115 2.81 14.58 26.20
CA SER A 115 3.34 15.61 25.29
C SER A 115 4.81 15.91 25.56
N LEU A 116 5.40 16.78 24.74
CA LEU A 116 6.76 17.28 24.95
C LEU A 116 6.85 18.32 26.10
N GLY A 117 5.73 18.63 26.76
CA GLY A 117 5.68 19.58 27.88
C GLY A 117 5.97 21.02 27.47
N ASN A 118 5.79 21.39 26.22
CA ASN A 118 6.10 22.70 25.65
C ASN A 118 4.85 23.53 25.29
N GLY A 119 3.66 22.99 25.52
CA GLY A 119 2.37 23.64 25.18
C GLY A 119 2.07 23.69 23.68
N LYS A 120 2.77 22.92 22.85
CA LYS A 120 2.53 22.79 21.41
C LYS A 120 1.87 21.44 21.13
N PHE A 121 0.87 21.45 20.27
CA PHE A 121 0.07 20.26 19.97
C PHE A 121 0.17 19.82 18.50
N ASP A 122 0.93 20.53 17.68
CA ASP A 122 1.16 20.25 16.26
C ASP A 122 2.52 19.57 15.98
N ASP A 123 3.35 19.34 17.00
CA ASP A 123 4.68 18.76 16.82
C ASP A 123 4.62 17.33 16.25
N TYR A 124 3.68 16.51 16.73
CA TYR A 124 3.52 15.14 16.24
C TYR A 124 2.91 15.09 14.83
N GLN A 125 1.98 16.00 14.54
CA GLN A 125 1.42 16.14 13.18
C GLN A 125 2.54 16.48 12.17
N LYS A 126 3.49 17.34 12.53
CA LYS A 126 4.67 17.65 11.69
C LYS A 126 5.54 16.42 11.44
N MET A 127 5.68 15.53 12.43
CA MET A 127 6.41 14.27 12.26
C MET A 127 5.64 13.33 11.31
N TYR A 128 4.33 13.20 11.49
CA TYR A 128 3.48 12.39 10.64
C TYR A 128 3.36 12.91 9.20
N ALA A 129 3.57 14.20 8.96
CA ALA A 129 3.58 14.79 7.62
C ALA A 129 4.62 14.18 6.68
N GLN A 130 5.65 13.50 7.22
CA GLN A 130 6.69 12.84 6.43
C GLN A 130 6.34 11.39 6.04
N ILE A 131 5.36 10.81 6.71
CA ILE A 131 5.00 9.38 6.61
C ILE A 131 3.52 9.15 6.33
N THR A 132 2.78 10.20 5.99
CA THR A 132 1.38 10.14 5.59
C THR A 132 1.15 10.99 4.34
N GLU A 133 0.22 10.57 3.49
CA GLU A 133 -0.10 11.27 2.24
C GLU A 133 -0.80 12.60 2.51
N THR A 134 -1.64 12.64 3.55
CA THR A 134 -2.33 13.84 4.00
C THR A 134 -2.73 13.72 5.46
N GLN A 135 -3.07 14.86 6.06
CA GLN A 135 -3.52 14.97 7.44
C GLN A 135 -4.73 15.87 7.57
N THR A 136 -5.43 15.74 8.68
CA THR A 136 -6.46 16.68 9.10
C THR A 136 -6.53 16.82 10.61
N VAL A 137 -6.89 18.02 11.09
CA VAL A 137 -7.37 18.27 12.44
C VAL A 137 -8.89 18.44 12.33
N LEU A 138 -9.64 17.53 12.91
CA LEU A 138 -11.11 17.61 12.84
C LEU A 138 -11.66 18.71 13.73
N THR A 139 -12.63 19.41 13.19
CA THR A 139 -13.43 20.46 13.84
C THR A 139 -14.90 20.27 13.50
N VAL A 140 -15.79 20.99 14.21
CA VAL A 140 -17.21 20.98 13.86
C VAL A 140 -17.46 21.50 12.44
N ASP A 141 -16.68 22.48 12.01
CA ASP A 141 -16.91 23.18 10.73
C ASP A 141 -16.38 22.37 9.53
N ASN A 142 -15.36 21.50 9.72
CA ASN A 142 -14.73 20.79 8.62
C ASN A 142 -15.06 19.30 8.53
N ALA A 143 -15.69 18.72 9.53
CA ALA A 143 -15.88 17.26 9.60
C ALA A 143 -16.60 16.68 8.36
N LEU A 144 -17.62 17.39 7.84
CA LEU A 144 -18.38 16.93 6.66
C LEU A 144 -17.56 16.89 5.37
N THR A 145 -16.49 17.66 5.28
CA THR A 145 -15.62 17.72 4.10
C THR A 145 -14.33 16.94 4.28
N GLU A 146 -13.73 17.02 5.47
CA GLU A 146 -12.44 16.41 5.74
C GLU A 146 -12.51 14.88 5.92
N ILE A 147 -13.56 14.36 6.54
CA ILE A 147 -13.72 12.91 6.70
C ILE A 147 -13.80 12.20 5.33
N PRO A 148 -14.68 12.60 4.40
CA PRO A 148 -14.69 12.01 3.06
C PRO A 148 -13.37 12.23 2.29
N ARG A 149 -12.73 13.39 2.45
CA ARG A 149 -11.46 13.72 1.79
C ARG A 149 -10.34 12.78 2.25
N ILE A 150 -10.17 12.61 3.55
CA ILE A 150 -9.12 11.77 4.14
C ILE A 150 -9.29 10.30 3.71
N ILE A 151 -10.50 9.78 3.78
CA ILE A 151 -10.81 8.41 3.38
C ILE A 151 -10.52 8.21 1.88
N LYS A 152 -10.96 9.16 1.05
CA LYS A 152 -10.70 9.11 -0.39
C LYS A 152 -9.21 9.10 -0.70
N VAL A 153 -8.43 9.97 -0.08
CA VAL A 153 -6.98 10.02 -0.28
C VAL A 153 -6.34 8.69 0.12
N ALA A 154 -6.69 8.13 1.29
CA ALA A 154 -6.16 6.84 1.71
C ALA A 154 -6.45 5.73 0.69
N THR A 155 -7.68 5.69 0.16
CA THR A 155 -8.13 4.64 -0.78
C THR A 155 -7.57 4.81 -2.19
N GLU A 156 -7.41 6.03 -2.70
CA GLU A 156 -6.90 6.29 -4.05
C GLU A 156 -5.38 6.26 -4.13
N GLU A 157 -4.68 6.90 -3.17
CA GLU A 157 -3.22 6.94 -3.16
C GLU A 157 -2.60 5.66 -2.55
N LYS A 158 -3.41 4.81 -1.92
CA LYS A 158 -2.97 3.59 -1.22
C LYS A 158 -1.84 3.87 -0.24
N ARG A 159 -2.03 4.91 0.58
CA ARG A 159 -1.06 5.36 1.59
C ARG A 159 -1.74 5.73 2.89
N PRO A 160 -1.01 5.68 4.01
CA PRO A 160 -1.56 6.11 5.28
C PRO A 160 -1.89 7.60 5.30
N VAL A 161 -2.91 7.93 6.08
CA VAL A 161 -3.36 9.29 6.38
C VAL A 161 -3.47 9.48 7.90
N HIS A 162 -3.38 10.72 8.37
CA HIS A 162 -3.44 11.03 9.80
C HIS A 162 -4.63 11.94 10.14
N VAL A 163 -5.39 11.54 11.16
CA VAL A 163 -6.54 12.28 11.70
C VAL A 163 -6.28 12.64 13.15
N HIS A 164 -6.10 13.92 13.43
CA HIS A 164 -6.07 14.45 14.77
C HIS A 164 -7.50 14.75 15.24
N LEU A 165 -7.96 14.03 16.26
CA LEU A 165 -9.34 14.04 16.74
C LEU A 165 -9.39 14.50 18.20
N PRO A 166 -9.59 15.81 18.49
CA PRO A 166 -9.77 16.28 19.86
C PRO A 166 -10.98 15.61 20.50
N ILE A 167 -10.86 15.19 21.76
CA ILE A 167 -11.89 14.42 22.47
C ILE A 167 -13.23 15.15 22.56
N ASP A 168 -13.22 16.46 22.72
CA ASP A 168 -14.44 17.29 22.74
C ASP A 168 -15.07 17.42 21.34
N ILE A 169 -14.29 17.37 20.27
CA ILE A 169 -14.78 17.37 18.89
C ILE A 169 -15.41 16.02 18.54
N ALA A 170 -14.78 14.90 18.93
CA ALA A 170 -15.36 13.57 18.72
C ALA A 170 -16.80 13.47 19.26
N ALA A 171 -17.07 14.10 20.41
CA ALA A 171 -18.37 14.10 21.06
C ALA A 171 -19.38 15.13 20.52
N LYS A 172 -18.98 16.07 19.64
CA LYS A 172 -19.87 17.09 19.09
C LYS A 172 -20.82 16.49 18.06
N GLU A 173 -22.08 16.88 18.15
CA GLU A 173 -23.11 16.52 17.15
C GLU A 173 -23.11 17.50 15.98
N ILE A 174 -23.23 16.95 14.78
CA ILE A 174 -23.43 17.67 13.53
C ILE A 174 -24.60 17.09 12.75
N GLU A 175 -25.17 17.87 11.84
CA GLU A 175 -26.18 17.37 10.90
C GLU A 175 -25.46 16.70 9.71
N VAL A 176 -25.52 15.37 9.62
CA VAL A 176 -24.95 14.60 8.52
C VAL A 176 -26.02 14.39 7.45
N PRO A 177 -25.78 14.74 6.18
CA PRO A 177 -26.70 14.44 5.09
C PRO A 177 -26.80 12.93 4.85
N ASP A 178 -27.91 12.48 4.25
CA ASP A 178 -28.09 11.07 3.92
C ASP A 178 -27.12 10.62 2.80
N ASP A 179 -26.79 11.53 1.90
CA ASP A 179 -25.80 11.32 0.84
C ASP A 179 -24.57 12.21 1.10
N VAL A 180 -23.49 11.59 1.57
CA VAL A 180 -22.22 12.26 1.90
C VAL A 180 -21.41 12.41 0.61
N ALA A 181 -21.10 13.65 0.27
CA ALA A 181 -20.33 13.95 -0.94
C ALA A 181 -18.83 13.69 -0.73
N TYR A 182 -18.27 12.82 -1.56
CA TYR A 182 -16.82 12.64 -1.68
C TYR A 182 -16.24 13.58 -2.75
N PRO A 183 -15.00 14.07 -2.60
CA PRO A 183 -14.34 14.84 -3.65
C PRO A 183 -14.31 14.06 -4.98
N ALA A 184 -14.43 14.74 -6.10
CA ALA A 184 -14.33 14.09 -7.41
C ALA A 184 -12.92 13.56 -7.67
N THR A 185 -12.80 12.38 -8.31
CA THR A 185 -11.52 11.88 -8.81
C THR A 185 -11.11 12.64 -10.05
N GLN A 186 -9.91 13.22 -10.04
CA GLN A 186 -9.34 13.87 -11.20
C GLN A 186 -8.65 12.83 -12.09
N LYS A 187 -8.98 12.80 -13.37
CA LYS A 187 -8.32 11.95 -14.35
C LYS A 187 -7.09 12.64 -14.90
N ALA A 188 -6.00 11.89 -15.09
CA ALA A 188 -4.80 12.41 -15.73
C ALA A 188 -5.04 12.64 -17.22
N GLU A 189 -4.62 13.81 -17.72
CA GLU A 189 -4.78 14.18 -19.13
C GLU A 189 -3.71 13.54 -20.02
N ASN A 190 -2.57 13.16 -19.44
CA ASN A 190 -1.37 12.74 -20.18
C ASN A 190 -1.18 11.22 -20.28
N VAL A 191 -2.17 10.40 -19.91
CA VAL A 191 -2.12 8.94 -20.03
C VAL A 191 -1.87 8.49 -21.47
N SER A 192 -2.50 9.14 -22.46
CA SER A 192 -2.30 8.84 -23.88
C SER A 192 -0.84 9.02 -24.31
N THR A 193 -0.19 10.10 -23.86
CA THR A 193 1.22 10.37 -24.14
C THR A 193 2.14 9.28 -23.57
N VAL A 194 1.85 8.80 -22.37
CA VAL A 194 2.60 7.69 -21.74
C VAL A 194 2.50 6.43 -22.61
N VAL A 195 1.27 6.08 -23.03
CA VAL A 195 1.00 4.88 -23.83
C VAL A 195 1.61 4.96 -25.23
N GLU A 196 1.57 6.13 -25.89
CA GLU A 196 2.21 6.36 -27.19
C GLU A 196 3.72 6.10 -27.08
N LYS A 197 4.39 6.74 -26.11
CA LYS A 197 5.84 6.56 -25.90
C LYS A 197 6.21 5.14 -25.53
N LEU A 198 5.43 4.48 -24.66
CA LEU A 198 5.61 3.09 -24.33
C LEU A 198 5.48 2.19 -25.57
N THR A 199 4.47 2.46 -26.41
CA THR A 199 4.26 1.69 -27.66
C THR A 199 5.42 1.84 -28.62
N GLU A 200 5.99 3.04 -28.76
CA GLU A 200 7.20 3.28 -29.56
C GLU A 200 8.39 2.47 -29.05
N ARG A 201 8.61 2.46 -27.72
CA ARG A 201 9.67 1.67 -27.08
C ARG A 201 9.49 0.18 -27.30
N LEU A 202 8.26 -0.34 -27.11
CA LEU A 202 7.93 -1.76 -27.35
C LEU A 202 8.20 -2.17 -28.80
N LYS A 203 7.83 -1.36 -29.78
CA LYS A 203 8.06 -1.65 -31.22
C LYS A 203 9.54 -1.59 -31.61
N ALA A 204 10.35 -0.83 -30.92
CA ALA A 204 11.78 -0.70 -31.20
C ALA A 204 12.63 -1.80 -30.52
N ALA A 205 12.13 -2.38 -29.43
CA ALA A 205 12.87 -3.34 -28.64
C ALA A 205 12.95 -4.72 -29.29
N GLN A 206 14.09 -5.38 -29.12
CA GLN A 206 14.33 -6.75 -29.54
C GLN A 206 14.12 -7.74 -28.39
N GLN A 207 14.51 -7.36 -27.17
CA GLN A 207 14.33 -8.16 -25.96
C GLN A 207 13.65 -7.33 -24.87
N VAL A 208 12.46 -7.74 -24.48
CA VAL A 208 11.60 -7.02 -23.53
C VAL A 208 11.47 -7.81 -22.24
N THR A 209 11.49 -7.15 -21.11
CA THR A 209 11.10 -7.71 -19.79
C THR A 209 10.07 -6.81 -19.11
N LEU A 210 9.01 -7.40 -18.59
CA LEU A 210 8.06 -6.75 -17.69
C LEU A 210 8.36 -7.19 -16.25
N ILE A 211 8.80 -6.26 -15.39
CA ILE A 211 9.00 -6.48 -13.96
C ILE A 211 7.79 -5.96 -13.20
N VAL A 212 7.06 -6.84 -12.51
CA VAL A 212 5.91 -6.46 -11.70
C VAL A 212 6.25 -6.39 -10.21
N GLY A 213 5.62 -5.48 -9.49
CA GLY A 213 5.91 -5.21 -8.09
C GLY A 213 4.70 -5.09 -7.20
N HIS A 214 4.94 -4.71 -5.94
CA HIS A 214 3.95 -4.69 -4.86
C HIS A 214 2.73 -3.78 -5.12
N GLN A 215 2.89 -2.68 -5.88
CA GLN A 215 1.76 -1.80 -6.17
C GLN A 215 0.66 -2.50 -6.97
N ILE A 216 0.98 -3.55 -7.74
CA ILE A 216 -0.04 -4.35 -8.43
C ILE A 216 -0.99 -5.00 -7.42
N ASN A 217 -0.44 -5.52 -6.31
CA ASN A 217 -1.25 -6.06 -5.21
C ASN A 217 -2.03 -4.95 -4.50
N SER A 218 -1.38 -3.83 -4.18
CA SER A 218 -2.01 -2.70 -3.46
C SER A 218 -3.22 -2.14 -4.19
N TYR A 219 -3.18 -2.11 -5.54
CA TYR A 219 -4.28 -1.61 -6.38
C TYR A 219 -5.22 -2.70 -6.92
N GLY A 220 -5.00 -3.98 -6.59
CA GLY A 220 -5.84 -5.08 -7.02
C GLY A 220 -5.82 -5.33 -8.54
N LEU A 221 -4.67 -5.08 -9.20
CA LEU A 221 -4.52 -5.08 -10.66
C LEU A 221 -3.98 -6.39 -11.24
N GLN A 222 -3.89 -7.46 -10.44
CA GLN A 222 -3.28 -8.74 -10.85
C GLN A 222 -3.92 -9.31 -12.12
N LYS A 223 -5.26 -9.32 -12.19
CA LYS A 223 -6.00 -9.85 -13.34
C LYS A 223 -5.78 -9.03 -14.61
N ASP A 224 -5.67 -7.72 -14.46
CA ASP A 224 -5.47 -6.81 -15.57
C ASP A 224 -4.06 -6.94 -16.15
N VAL A 225 -3.05 -7.02 -15.27
CA VAL A 225 -1.65 -7.23 -15.66
C VAL A 225 -1.48 -8.61 -16.30
N GLN A 226 -2.13 -9.64 -15.78
CA GLN A 226 -2.16 -10.97 -16.40
C GLN A 226 -2.70 -10.89 -17.84
N ALA A 227 -3.86 -10.24 -18.02
CA ALA A 227 -4.47 -10.12 -19.35
C ALA A 227 -3.59 -9.32 -20.34
N ILE A 228 -2.88 -8.28 -19.86
CA ILE A 228 -1.93 -7.52 -20.66
C ILE A 228 -0.77 -8.42 -21.09
N ALA A 229 -0.16 -9.13 -20.16
CA ALA A 229 1.00 -9.99 -20.44
C ALA A 229 0.63 -11.10 -21.44
N GLU A 230 -0.51 -11.74 -21.31
CA GLU A 230 -1.00 -12.78 -22.24
C GLU A 230 -1.31 -12.21 -23.62
N LYS A 231 -2.05 -11.09 -23.69
CA LYS A 231 -2.41 -10.43 -24.96
C LYS A 231 -1.18 -10.01 -25.74
N LEU A 232 -0.21 -9.37 -25.07
CA LEU A 232 0.99 -8.82 -25.70
C LEU A 232 2.14 -9.85 -25.76
N ASN A 233 1.95 -11.03 -25.18
CA ASN A 233 2.97 -12.09 -25.04
C ASN A 233 4.25 -11.59 -24.36
N LEU A 234 4.12 -10.74 -23.33
CA LEU A 234 5.26 -10.17 -22.62
C LEU A 234 5.85 -11.15 -21.61
N PRO A 235 7.17 -11.39 -21.60
CA PRO A 235 7.81 -12.13 -20.52
C PRO A 235 7.78 -11.34 -19.21
N VAL A 236 7.32 -11.98 -18.16
CA VAL A 236 7.09 -11.36 -16.84
C VAL A 236 7.99 -11.98 -15.80
N THR A 237 8.64 -11.12 -15.04
CA THR A 237 9.28 -11.48 -13.77
C THR A 237 8.71 -10.61 -12.66
N GLN A 238 8.75 -11.07 -11.42
CA GLN A 238 8.34 -10.28 -10.25
C GLN A 238 9.52 -10.08 -9.32
N LEU A 239 9.50 -8.96 -8.58
CA LEU A 239 10.40 -8.77 -7.45
C LEU A 239 9.88 -9.59 -6.26
N SER A 240 10.75 -9.94 -5.31
CA SER A 240 10.35 -10.65 -4.09
C SER A 240 9.22 -9.95 -3.34
N LEU A 241 9.26 -8.62 -3.21
CA LEU A 241 8.18 -7.82 -2.61
C LEU A 241 6.88 -7.80 -3.45
N GLY A 242 6.99 -8.15 -4.73
CA GLY A 242 5.86 -8.28 -5.67
C GLY A 242 5.23 -9.67 -5.69
N LYS A 243 5.60 -10.59 -4.80
CA LYS A 243 5.03 -11.94 -4.74
C LYS A 243 3.50 -11.88 -4.71
N GLY A 244 2.85 -12.70 -5.55
CA GLY A 244 1.40 -12.69 -5.72
C GLY A 244 0.85 -11.61 -6.67
N SER A 245 1.70 -10.75 -7.25
CA SER A 245 1.27 -9.73 -8.22
C SER A 245 1.01 -10.29 -9.63
N PHE A 246 1.47 -11.50 -9.91
CA PHE A 246 1.30 -12.18 -11.19
C PHE A 246 1.06 -13.68 -10.98
N ASN A 247 0.32 -14.33 -11.87
CA ASN A 247 0.10 -15.77 -11.81
C ASN A 247 1.35 -16.52 -12.25
N GLU A 248 1.97 -17.24 -11.34
CA GLU A 248 3.22 -17.97 -11.57
C GLU A 248 3.06 -19.22 -12.46
N GLU A 249 1.81 -19.69 -12.68
CA GLU A 249 1.49 -20.77 -13.62
C GLU A 249 1.35 -20.28 -15.07
N SER A 250 1.43 -18.95 -15.29
CA SER A 250 1.31 -18.37 -16.64
C SER A 250 2.49 -18.73 -17.52
N ALA A 251 2.23 -18.98 -18.81
CA ALA A 251 3.26 -19.17 -19.81
C ALA A 251 4.19 -17.93 -20.01
N GLN A 252 3.78 -16.76 -19.54
CA GLN A 252 4.57 -15.53 -19.56
C GLN A 252 5.49 -15.37 -18.35
N TYR A 253 5.31 -16.19 -17.30
CA TYR A 253 6.10 -16.08 -16.08
C TYR A 253 7.47 -16.71 -16.23
N MET A 254 8.53 -15.95 -15.94
CA MET A 254 9.92 -16.41 -15.99
C MET A 254 10.47 -16.78 -14.60
N GLY A 255 9.90 -16.24 -13.52
CA GLY A 255 10.40 -16.42 -12.15
C GLY A 255 10.56 -15.11 -11.40
N VAL A 256 11.33 -15.13 -10.31
CA VAL A 256 11.66 -13.97 -9.48
C VAL A 256 12.99 -13.37 -9.93
N TYR A 257 13.04 -12.03 -10.04
CA TYR A 257 14.27 -11.31 -10.31
C TYR A 257 14.73 -10.56 -9.05
N ASP A 258 15.88 -10.92 -8.53
CA ASP A 258 16.50 -10.31 -7.34
C ASP A 258 17.98 -9.94 -7.62
N GLY A 259 18.26 -9.36 -8.79
CA GLY A 259 19.63 -9.01 -9.18
C GLY A 259 20.54 -10.25 -9.33
N TYR A 260 21.76 -10.17 -8.81
CA TYR A 260 22.76 -11.25 -9.00
C TYR A 260 22.39 -12.58 -8.33
N ILE A 261 21.45 -12.59 -7.36
CA ILE A 261 21.02 -13.82 -6.67
C ILE A 261 19.85 -14.52 -7.38
N ALA A 262 19.26 -13.90 -8.41
CA ALA A 262 18.27 -14.56 -9.25
C ALA A 262 18.88 -15.78 -9.99
N GLU A 263 18.03 -16.72 -10.40
CA GLU A 263 18.46 -17.84 -11.25
C GLU A 263 19.17 -17.33 -12.52
N ASP A 264 20.24 -18.00 -12.92
CA ASP A 264 21.13 -17.53 -13.99
C ASP A 264 20.41 -17.23 -15.30
N ASN A 265 19.48 -18.09 -15.73
CA ASN A 265 18.72 -17.93 -16.96
C ASN A 265 17.77 -16.72 -16.91
N ILE A 266 17.15 -16.44 -15.74
CA ILE A 266 16.27 -15.29 -15.52
C ILE A 266 17.10 -14.02 -15.48
N ARG A 267 18.15 -14.02 -14.66
CA ARG A 267 19.05 -12.87 -14.53
C ARG A 267 19.66 -12.47 -15.87
N ASP A 268 20.22 -13.43 -16.61
CA ASP A 268 20.90 -13.15 -17.88
C ASP A 268 19.92 -12.62 -18.93
N TYR A 269 18.66 -13.10 -18.92
CA TYR A 269 17.61 -12.58 -19.78
C TYR A 269 17.24 -11.14 -19.41
N VAL A 270 16.94 -10.89 -18.14
CA VAL A 270 16.53 -9.54 -17.67
C VAL A 270 17.64 -8.53 -17.86
N ASP A 271 18.87 -8.87 -17.48
CA ASP A 271 20.04 -8.01 -17.61
C ASP A 271 20.44 -7.75 -19.07
N GLY A 272 20.09 -8.66 -19.97
CA GLY A 272 20.31 -8.55 -21.42
C GLY A 272 19.19 -7.83 -22.17
N SER A 273 18.08 -7.48 -21.51
CA SER A 273 16.95 -6.82 -22.14
C SER A 273 17.29 -5.38 -22.55
N ASP A 274 16.87 -4.98 -23.76
CA ASP A 274 17.00 -3.61 -24.26
C ASP A 274 15.79 -2.75 -23.93
N LEU A 275 14.74 -3.37 -23.38
CA LEU A 275 13.60 -2.69 -22.75
C LEU A 275 13.17 -3.44 -21.47
N VAL A 276 13.34 -2.80 -20.32
CA VAL A 276 12.84 -3.26 -19.02
C VAL A 276 11.71 -2.33 -18.57
N ILE A 277 10.51 -2.87 -18.46
CA ILE A 277 9.34 -2.13 -17.98
C ILE A 277 9.12 -2.51 -16.53
N THR A 278 9.26 -1.57 -15.58
CA THR A 278 8.85 -1.76 -14.20
C THR A 278 7.40 -1.28 -14.04
N LEU A 279 6.51 -2.16 -13.64
CA LEU A 279 5.08 -1.88 -13.45
C LEU A 279 4.70 -2.06 -11.98
N GLY A 280 4.47 -0.95 -11.30
CA GLY A 280 4.19 -0.96 -9.87
C GLY A 280 5.34 -1.51 -9.02
N ALA A 281 6.58 -1.37 -9.49
CA ALA A 281 7.78 -1.97 -8.90
C ALA A 281 8.85 -0.91 -8.59
N LYS A 282 9.50 -1.05 -7.44
CA LYS A 282 10.65 -0.22 -7.03
C LYS A 282 11.90 -1.08 -6.97
N LEU A 283 12.93 -0.71 -7.71
CA LEU A 283 14.22 -1.38 -7.71
C LEU A 283 15.06 -0.87 -6.52
N THR A 284 14.81 -1.41 -5.34
CA THR A 284 15.56 -1.09 -4.12
C THR A 284 16.83 -1.93 -4.03
N ASP A 285 17.73 -1.58 -3.12
CA ASP A 285 18.91 -2.36 -2.78
C ASP A 285 18.55 -3.79 -2.38
N SER A 286 17.51 -3.98 -1.57
CA SER A 286 17.02 -5.28 -1.16
C SER A 286 16.46 -6.10 -2.33
N ALA A 287 15.66 -5.46 -3.21
CA ALA A 287 15.03 -6.13 -4.34
C ALA A 287 16.00 -6.47 -5.50
N THR A 288 17.19 -5.89 -5.48
CA THR A 288 18.19 -6.06 -6.56
C THR A 288 19.54 -6.56 -6.04
N ALA A 289 19.57 -7.11 -4.83
CA ALA A 289 20.81 -7.57 -4.16
C ALA A 289 21.95 -6.53 -4.25
N GLY A 290 21.65 -5.31 -3.73
CA GLY A 290 22.63 -4.22 -3.69
C GLY A 290 22.82 -3.47 -5.00
N PHE A 291 21.75 -3.27 -5.77
CA PHE A 291 21.75 -2.60 -7.09
C PHE A 291 22.64 -3.33 -8.11
N SER A 292 22.63 -4.64 -8.11
CA SER A 292 23.49 -5.49 -8.92
C SER A 292 22.97 -5.73 -10.36
N GLN A 293 21.82 -5.18 -10.73
CA GLN A 293 21.28 -5.25 -12.09
C GLN A 293 22.26 -4.64 -13.11
N LYS A 294 22.32 -5.21 -14.33
CA LYS A 294 23.25 -4.76 -15.37
C LYS A 294 22.58 -3.92 -16.46
N PHE A 295 21.25 -3.89 -16.54
CA PHE A 295 20.58 -3.02 -17.48
C PHE A 295 20.72 -1.54 -17.07
N SER A 296 20.81 -0.65 -18.06
CA SER A 296 21.05 0.78 -17.84
C SER A 296 19.74 1.55 -17.58
N ASN A 297 19.87 2.78 -17.05
CA ASN A 297 18.72 3.68 -16.86
C ASN A 297 18.03 4.04 -18.18
N ASP A 298 18.70 3.96 -19.33
CA ASP A 298 18.14 4.25 -20.63
C ASP A 298 17.22 3.14 -21.15
N THR A 299 17.40 1.92 -20.64
CA THR A 299 16.59 0.75 -20.98
C THR A 299 15.34 0.65 -20.14
N ILE A 300 15.28 1.34 -18.97
CA ILE A 300 14.15 1.26 -18.05
C ILE A 300 13.01 2.19 -18.48
N VAL A 301 11.81 1.64 -18.43
CA VAL A 301 10.54 2.38 -18.39
C VAL A 301 9.91 2.15 -17.03
N THR A 302 9.65 3.22 -16.28
CA THR A 302 9.00 3.17 -14.97
C THR A 302 7.52 3.53 -15.10
N LEU A 303 6.66 2.63 -14.66
CA LEU A 303 5.20 2.80 -14.65
C LEU A 303 4.68 2.51 -13.24
N ASN A 304 4.88 3.45 -12.34
CA ASN A 304 4.40 3.38 -10.97
C ASN A 304 3.28 4.38 -10.73
N HIS A 305 2.55 4.22 -9.64
CA HIS A 305 1.57 5.19 -9.22
C HIS A 305 2.22 6.56 -9.00
N ARG A 306 1.78 7.57 -9.75
CA ARG A 306 2.32 8.94 -9.66
C ARG A 306 3.84 9.07 -9.86
N ASP A 307 4.44 8.08 -10.53
CA ASP A 307 5.87 8.08 -10.85
C ASP A 307 6.08 7.33 -12.16
N VAL A 308 6.04 8.07 -13.25
CA VAL A 308 6.12 7.55 -14.61
C VAL A 308 7.32 8.14 -15.33
N LYS A 309 8.14 7.27 -15.92
CA LYS A 309 9.26 7.65 -16.77
C LYS A 309 9.31 6.77 -18.02
N VAL A 310 9.28 7.39 -19.19
CA VAL A 310 9.45 6.73 -20.50
C VAL A 310 10.50 7.50 -21.31
N GLY A 311 11.74 7.02 -21.32
CA GLY A 311 12.87 7.78 -21.87
C GLY A 311 13.07 9.09 -21.12
N ASP A 312 13.06 10.22 -21.85
CA ASP A 312 13.19 11.57 -21.28
C ASP A 312 11.87 12.14 -20.75
N TYR A 313 10.75 11.47 -21.02
CA TYR A 313 9.43 11.93 -20.55
C TYR A 313 9.17 11.45 -19.11
N THR A 314 8.84 12.38 -18.23
CA THR A 314 8.48 12.10 -16.83
C THR A 314 7.18 12.80 -16.46
N THR A 315 6.35 12.15 -15.66
CA THR A 315 5.12 12.73 -15.12
C THR A 315 4.70 12.06 -13.82
N THR A 316 4.00 12.82 -12.96
CA THR A 316 3.43 12.34 -11.69
C THR A 316 1.89 12.37 -11.70
N GLU A 317 1.26 12.65 -12.82
CA GLU A 317 -0.20 12.79 -12.90
C GLU A 317 -0.93 11.44 -12.94
N PRO A 318 -0.53 10.46 -13.79
CA PRO A 318 -1.28 9.22 -13.92
C PRO A 318 -1.23 8.37 -12.67
N SER A 319 -2.39 7.86 -12.28
CA SER A 319 -2.48 6.75 -11.33
C SER A 319 -2.10 5.43 -12.01
N LEU A 320 -1.63 4.46 -11.23
CA LEU A 320 -1.30 3.13 -11.77
C LEU A 320 -2.52 2.43 -12.41
N PRO A 321 -3.75 2.50 -11.86
CA PRO A 321 -4.92 1.98 -12.54
C PRO A 321 -5.19 2.59 -13.93
N GLU A 322 -5.01 3.92 -14.09
CA GLU A 322 -5.16 4.59 -15.40
C GLU A 322 -4.13 4.11 -16.42
N ILE A 323 -2.88 3.93 -15.98
CA ILE A 323 -1.80 3.39 -16.82
C ILE A 323 -2.12 1.96 -17.26
N VAL A 324 -2.50 1.10 -16.32
CA VAL A 324 -2.82 -0.31 -16.61
C VAL A 324 -4.02 -0.42 -17.55
N GLU A 325 -5.07 0.37 -17.32
CA GLU A 325 -6.24 0.38 -18.21
C GLU A 325 -5.87 0.81 -19.64
N ALA A 326 -5.03 1.80 -19.77
CA ALA A 326 -4.56 2.26 -21.08
C ALA A 326 -3.59 1.27 -21.75
N PHE A 327 -2.77 0.58 -20.97
CA PHE A 327 -1.85 -0.46 -21.45
C PHE A 327 -2.60 -1.63 -22.11
N LYS A 328 -3.79 -1.99 -21.63
CA LYS A 328 -4.64 -3.03 -22.25
C LYS A 328 -4.94 -2.75 -23.74
N ASN A 329 -4.92 -1.48 -24.16
CA ASN A 329 -5.30 -1.06 -25.50
C ASN A 329 -4.13 -1.01 -26.47
N ILE A 330 -2.89 -1.28 -26.04
CA ILE A 330 -1.71 -1.31 -26.93
C ILE A 330 -1.86 -2.42 -27.97
N ASP A 331 -1.63 -2.06 -29.23
CA ASP A 331 -1.53 -2.99 -30.35
C ASP A 331 -0.07 -3.38 -30.60
N PHE A 332 0.34 -4.45 -29.91
CA PHE A 332 1.68 -5.02 -29.98
C PHE A 332 1.62 -6.49 -29.58
N LYS A 333 2.51 -7.29 -30.11
CA LYS A 333 2.73 -8.67 -29.63
C LYS A 333 4.22 -8.98 -29.70
N TYR A 334 4.80 -9.34 -28.56
CA TYR A 334 6.20 -9.76 -28.49
C TYR A 334 6.39 -11.10 -29.18
N GLY A 335 7.39 -11.19 -30.06
CA GLY A 335 7.66 -12.39 -30.86
C GLY A 335 8.99 -13.09 -30.51
N GLY A 336 9.73 -12.57 -29.51
CA GLY A 336 10.98 -13.20 -29.08
C GLY A 336 10.77 -14.40 -28.14
N ASP A 337 11.78 -15.24 -28.05
CA ASP A 337 11.82 -16.33 -27.08
C ASP A 337 12.24 -15.81 -25.69
N PHE A 338 11.77 -16.46 -24.63
CA PHE A 338 12.15 -16.13 -23.25
C PHE A 338 12.16 -17.37 -22.37
N PRO A 339 12.89 -17.35 -21.23
CA PRO A 339 12.94 -18.47 -20.29
C PRO A 339 11.56 -18.85 -19.80
N GLN A 340 11.34 -20.16 -19.68
CA GLN A 340 10.14 -20.70 -19.03
C GLN A 340 10.51 -21.08 -17.59
N TYR A 341 9.71 -20.63 -16.62
CA TYR A 341 9.95 -20.96 -15.22
C TYR A 341 9.87 -22.47 -15.01
N GLN A 342 10.87 -23.01 -14.36
CA GLN A 342 10.90 -24.41 -13.99
C GLN A 342 10.63 -24.52 -12.48
N TRP A 343 9.52 -25.15 -12.12
CA TRP A 343 9.25 -25.42 -10.72
C TRP A 343 10.32 -26.35 -10.15
N PRO A 344 10.93 -25.98 -9.00
CA PRO A 344 11.90 -26.87 -8.38
C PRO A 344 11.21 -28.16 -7.92
N ASP A 345 11.93 -29.28 -8.02
CA ASP A 345 11.49 -30.53 -7.42
C ASP A 345 11.48 -30.38 -5.90
N VAL A 346 10.29 -30.50 -5.30
CA VAL A 346 10.13 -30.45 -3.86
C VAL A 346 10.58 -31.80 -3.28
N SER A 347 11.69 -31.79 -2.56
CA SER A 347 12.15 -32.97 -1.83
C SER A 347 11.14 -33.38 -0.77
N ALA A 348 10.97 -34.67 -0.55
CA ALA A 348 10.11 -35.16 0.53
C ALA A 348 10.63 -34.63 1.89
N ALA A 349 9.72 -34.14 2.74
CA ALA A 349 10.08 -33.71 4.07
C ALA A 349 10.66 -34.87 4.89
N VAL A 350 11.80 -34.65 5.55
CA VAL A 350 12.45 -35.66 6.38
C VAL A 350 12.06 -35.41 7.83
N TYR A 351 11.41 -36.40 8.43
CA TYR A 351 11.08 -36.42 9.86
C TYR A 351 12.12 -37.27 10.60
N ASN A 352 13.04 -36.61 11.30
CA ASN A 352 14.08 -37.28 12.08
C ASN A 352 14.44 -36.42 13.32
N ASP A 353 15.35 -36.91 14.16
CA ASP A 353 15.82 -36.22 15.35
C ASP A 353 17.02 -35.27 15.11
N GLU A 354 17.38 -35.06 13.84
CA GLU A 354 18.44 -34.11 13.46
C GLU A 354 17.99 -32.67 13.61
N PRO A 355 18.92 -31.72 13.83
CA PRO A 355 18.60 -30.29 13.86
C PRO A 355 17.84 -29.84 12.61
N LEU A 356 16.82 -29.01 12.80
CA LEU A 356 16.02 -28.47 11.71
C LEU A 356 16.90 -27.56 10.83
N THR A 357 17.08 -27.97 9.59
CA THR A 357 17.74 -27.13 8.56
C THR A 357 16.72 -26.24 7.87
N GLN A 358 17.19 -25.16 7.24
CA GLN A 358 16.33 -24.26 6.44
C GLN A 358 15.66 -25.03 5.29
N GLU A 359 16.40 -25.89 4.60
CA GLU A 359 15.88 -26.72 3.51
C GLU A 359 14.76 -27.64 4.01
N ASN A 360 15.00 -28.39 5.11
CA ASN A 360 13.97 -29.27 5.65
C ASN A 360 12.75 -28.50 6.19
N TYR A 361 12.97 -27.29 6.74
CA TYR A 361 11.87 -26.43 7.15
C TYR A 361 10.94 -26.06 5.96
N PHE A 362 11.51 -25.62 4.82
CA PHE A 362 10.70 -25.28 3.66
C PHE A 362 10.01 -26.51 3.05
N ASN A 363 10.68 -27.67 3.02
CA ASN A 363 10.05 -28.91 2.57
C ASN A 363 8.87 -29.31 3.48
N LEU A 364 9.02 -29.16 4.80
CA LEU A 364 7.93 -29.39 5.76
C LEU A 364 6.79 -28.40 5.55
N MET A 365 7.08 -27.11 5.39
CA MET A 365 6.07 -26.08 5.15
C MET A 365 5.30 -26.35 3.86
N GLN A 366 5.98 -26.71 2.77
CA GLN A 366 5.32 -27.04 1.50
C GLN A 366 4.35 -28.21 1.63
N ASN A 367 4.67 -29.20 2.45
CA ASN A 367 3.77 -30.33 2.73
C ASN A 367 2.63 -29.97 3.71
N PHE A 368 2.83 -28.95 4.54
CA PHE A 368 1.83 -28.48 5.52
C PHE A 368 0.78 -27.56 4.87
N LEU A 369 1.20 -26.67 3.99
CA LEU A 369 0.34 -25.68 3.33
C LEU A 369 -0.75 -26.35 2.48
N ARG A 370 -1.94 -25.73 2.48
CA ARG A 370 -3.11 -26.18 1.72
C ARG A 370 -3.60 -25.06 0.81
N LYS A 371 -4.32 -25.44 -0.22
CA LYS A 371 -4.99 -24.46 -1.09
C LYS A 371 -5.93 -23.57 -0.25
N GLY A 372 -5.69 -22.27 -0.25
CA GLY A 372 -6.48 -21.28 0.48
C GLY A 372 -5.87 -20.84 1.82
N ASP A 373 -4.74 -21.41 2.23
CA ASP A 373 -3.98 -20.87 3.35
C ASP A 373 -3.43 -19.49 3.00
N VAL A 374 -3.44 -18.56 3.97
CA VAL A 374 -3.00 -17.17 3.85
C VAL A 374 -1.90 -16.87 4.84
#